data_623e21b50d62760c2e736d2d08d10353
#
_entry.id   623e21b50d62760c2e736d2d08d10353
#
_cell.length_a   1.000
_cell.length_b   1.000
_cell.length_c   1.000
_cell.angle_alpha   90.00
_cell.angle_beta   90.00
_cell.angle_gamma   90.00
#
_symmetry.space_group_name_H-M   'P 1'
#
loop_
_entity.id
_entity.type
_entity.pdbx_description
1 polymer ?
#
loop_
_entity_poly.entity_id
_entity_poly.type
_entity_poly.pdbx_seq_one_letter_code
_entity_poly.pdbx_strand_id
1 'polypeptide(L)'
;NGFQGTAFFTAQEEAGKSWRYVYEWFSKNKLTTNELLVLDTSPYDTRVEADVQQVVLRNRDVNARFKSPILKQLKNFCHKNNIPFSCKDTFIQEKNKIRKEKGLPLLTLGSTELGRIVMESKGTIQGTTLQIPTTGYHTVEETASIKAVKAILHILSSFYIDNKKA
;
A
#
# COMPACT_ATOMS: atom_id res chain seq x y z
N ASN A 1 8.43 -23.37 -10.47
CA ASN A 1 7.40 -22.55 -9.85
C ASN A 1 7.79 -21.09 -10.04
N GLY A 2 7.08 -20.35 -10.94
CA GLY A 2 7.36 -18.96 -11.27
C GLY A 2 6.22 -18.05 -10.78
N PHE A 3 6.48 -16.76 -10.74
CA PHE A 3 5.47 -15.73 -10.51
C PHE A 3 4.34 -15.85 -11.54
N GLN A 4 3.10 -15.86 -11.08
CA GLN A 4 1.92 -15.85 -11.94
C GLN A 4 1.20 -14.51 -11.76
N GLY A 5 1.42 -13.60 -12.68
CA GLY A 5 0.85 -12.28 -12.67
C GLY A 5 1.59 -11.33 -13.62
N THR A 6 1.18 -10.09 -13.62
CA THR A 6 1.86 -9.01 -14.34
C THR A 6 2.44 -8.05 -13.32
N ALA A 7 3.75 -7.78 -13.41
CA ALA A 7 4.43 -6.78 -12.61
C ALA A 7 4.63 -5.50 -13.43
N PHE A 8 4.24 -4.37 -12.87
CA PHE A 8 4.46 -3.04 -13.46
C PHE A 8 5.58 -2.33 -12.70
N PHE A 9 6.61 -1.93 -13.42
CA PHE A 9 7.67 -1.04 -12.93
C PHE A 9 7.45 0.32 -13.59
N THR A 10 6.76 1.19 -12.88
CA THR A 10 6.31 2.46 -13.42
C THR A 10 7.35 3.56 -13.23
N ALA A 11 7.39 4.50 -14.17
CA ALA A 11 8.17 5.72 -14.08
C ALA A 11 7.26 6.92 -13.79
N GLN A 12 7.83 8.03 -13.30
CA GLN A 12 7.13 9.28 -13.02
C GLN A 12 6.07 9.17 -11.91
N GLU A 13 6.27 8.28 -10.93
CA GLU A 13 5.38 8.15 -9.78
C GLU A 13 5.36 9.45 -8.98
N GLU A 14 6.50 10.03 -8.66
CA GLU A 14 6.65 11.29 -7.93
C GLU A 14 6.05 12.50 -8.67
N ALA A 15 5.95 12.43 -10.00
CA ALA A 15 5.22 13.40 -10.80
C ALA A 15 3.71 13.13 -10.86
N GLY A 16 3.23 12.08 -10.19
CA GLY A 16 1.83 11.69 -10.14
C GLY A 16 1.25 11.26 -11.49
N LYS A 17 2.07 10.69 -12.39
CA LYS A 17 1.68 10.32 -13.76
C LYS A 17 1.69 8.83 -14.03
N SER A 18 2.41 8.04 -13.23
CA SER A 18 2.63 6.60 -13.41
C SER A 18 1.34 5.77 -13.47
N TRP A 19 0.34 6.12 -12.69
CA TRP A 19 -0.97 5.46 -12.68
C TRP A 19 -1.64 5.41 -14.06
N ARG A 20 -1.38 6.38 -14.93
CA ARG A 20 -1.96 6.46 -16.28
C ARG A 20 -1.49 5.31 -17.16
N TYR A 21 -0.22 4.93 -17.07
CA TYR A 21 0.34 3.81 -17.84
C TYR A 21 -0.29 2.49 -17.42
N VAL A 22 -0.45 2.25 -16.13
CA VAL A 22 -1.11 1.06 -15.60
C VAL A 22 -2.58 1.03 -16.03
N TYR A 23 -3.31 2.12 -15.86
CA TYR A 23 -4.71 2.24 -16.27
C TYR A 23 -4.89 2.02 -17.78
N GLU A 24 -4.05 2.62 -18.61
CA GLU A 24 -4.06 2.44 -20.07
C GLU A 24 -3.77 0.98 -20.44
N TRP A 25 -2.83 0.34 -19.74
CA TRP A 25 -2.53 -1.07 -19.98
C TRP A 25 -3.74 -1.96 -19.68
N PHE A 26 -4.44 -1.74 -18.56
CA PHE A 26 -5.68 -2.45 -18.22
C PHE A 26 -6.78 -2.25 -19.27
N SER A 27 -6.91 -1.05 -19.81
CA SER A 27 -7.93 -0.76 -20.84
C SER A 27 -7.66 -1.45 -22.18
N LYS A 28 -6.39 -1.75 -22.47
CA LYS A 28 -5.96 -2.38 -23.73
C LYS A 28 -5.86 -3.91 -23.66
N ASN A 29 -5.81 -4.48 -22.47
CA ASN A 29 -5.55 -5.91 -22.29
C ASN A 29 -6.74 -6.59 -21.62
N LYS A 30 -7.11 -7.77 -22.14
CA LYS A 30 -8.10 -8.64 -21.49
C LYS A 30 -7.41 -9.37 -20.34
N LEU A 31 -7.78 -9.07 -19.11
CA LEU A 31 -7.22 -9.66 -17.91
C LEU A 31 -8.18 -10.68 -17.29
N THR A 32 -7.61 -11.66 -16.63
CA THR A 32 -8.37 -12.60 -15.79
C THR A 32 -8.75 -12.00 -14.44
N THR A 33 -8.10 -10.90 -14.08
CA THR A 33 -8.38 -10.16 -12.84
C THR A 33 -8.20 -8.65 -13.06
N ASN A 34 -8.94 -7.86 -12.33
CA ASN A 34 -8.80 -6.41 -12.23
C ASN A 34 -8.34 -5.97 -10.82
N GLU A 35 -7.72 -6.88 -10.08
CA GLU A 35 -7.19 -6.64 -8.76
C GLU A 35 -5.71 -6.23 -8.81
N LEU A 36 -5.36 -5.15 -8.12
CA LEU A 36 -4.00 -4.63 -8.01
C LEU A 36 -3.46 -4.74 -6.59
N LEU A 37 -2.19 -5.10 -6.47
CA LEU A 37 -1.39 -4.85 -5.28
C LEU A 37 -0.32 -3.80 -5.62
N VAL A 38 -0.43 -2.63 -5.03
CA VAL A 38 0.54 -1.55 -5.22
C VAL A 38 1.55 -1.57 -4.08
N LEU A 39 2.83 -1.64 -4.43
CA LEU A 39 3.94 -1.55 -3.47
C LEU A 39 4.39 -0.10 -3.37
N ASP A 40 4.55 0.39 -2.14
CA ASP A 40 4.83 1.80 -1.91
C ASP A 40 5.49 1.99 -0.54
N THR A 41 5.94 3.19 -0.20
CA THR A 41 6.41 3.55 1.14
C THR A 41 5.31 4.24 1.94
N SER A 42 5.46 4.26 3.26
CA SER A 42 4.55 4.98 4.16
C SER A 42 5.37 5.75 5.19
N PRO A 43 5.41 7.08 5.08
CA PRO A 43 6.24 7.90 5.98
C PRO A 43 5.67 7.98 7.40
N TYR A 44 6.61 7.99 8.35
CA TYR A 44 6.41 8.25 9.76
C TYR A 44 7.39 9.32 10.25
N ASP A 45 6.97 10.10 11.26
CA ASP A 45 7.78 11.21 11.76
C ASP A 45 9.01 10.72 12.52
N THR A 46 8.90 9.58 13.20
CA THR A 46 9.99 9.02 14.01
C THR A 46 10.22 7.55 13.71
N ARG A 47 11.44 7.07 13.98
CA ARG A 47 11.80 5.66 13.86
C ARG A 47 10.97 4.79 14.81
N VAL A 48 10.69 5.27 16.02
CA VAL A 48 9.86 4.56 16.99
C VAL A 48 8.47 4.29 16.42
N GLU A 49 7.84 5.28 15.80
CA GLU A 49 6.53 5.11 15.15
C GLU A 49 6.60 4.15 13.94
N ALA A 50 7.67 4.23 13.15
CA ALA A 50 7.86 3.35 12.01
C ALA A 50 8.08 1.89 12.42
N ASP A 51 8.80 1.64 13.51
CA ASP A 51 9.21 0.29 13.94
C ASP A 51 8.13 -0.47 14.75
N VAL A 52 7.04 0.18 15.15
CA VAL A 52 5.87 -0.49 15.77
C VAL A 52 5.23 -1.51 14.81
N GLN A 53 5.26 -1.24 13.52
CA GLN A 53 4.74 -2.12 12.48
C GLN A 53 5.82 -2.47 11.45
N GLN A 54 5.66 -3.61 10.81
CA GLN A 54 6.50 -4.04 9.67
C GLN A 54 5.81 -3.81 8.33
N VAL A 55 4.49 -3.67 8.36
CA VAL A 55 3.64 -3.52 7.18
C VAL A 55 2.61 -2.44 7.40
N VAL A 56 2.37 -1.62 6.39
CA VAL A 56 1.29 -0.64 6.39
C VAL A 56 0.33 -0.94 5.26
N LEU A 57 -0.95 -1.02 5.60
CA LEU A 57 -2.06 -1.26 4.70
C LEU A 57 -2.94 -0.01 4.61
N ARG A 58 -3.79 0.06 3.60
CA ARG A 58 -4.79 1.14 3.48
C ARG A 58 -6.17 0.58 3.12
N ASN A 59 -7.22 1.13 3.74
CA ASN A 59 -8.59 0.91 3.29
C ASN A 59 -9.04 2.01 2.32
N ARG A 60 -8.33 3.12 2.27
CA ARG A 60 -8.59 4.28 1.40
C ARG A 60 -7.42 5.24 1.33
N ASP A 61 -7.46 6.13 0.36
CA ASP A 61 -6.68 7.38 0.33
C ASP A 61 -7.62 8.59 0.12
N VAL A 62 -7.08 9.73 -0.31
CA VAL A 62 -7.88 10.93 -0.60
C VAL A 62 -8.76 10.77 -1.85
N ASN A 63 -8.41 9.88 -2.77
CA ASN A 63 -9.09 9.71 -4.06
C ASN A 63 -10.18 8.63 -4.02
N ALA A 64 -9.95 7.52 -3.29
CA ALA A 64 -10.85 6.36 -3.35
C ALA A 64 -10.84 5.50 -2.08
N ARG A 65 -11.90 4.70 -1.93
CA ARG A 65 -11.98 3.56 -1.00
C ARG A 65 -11.59 2.29 -1.71
N PHE A 66 -10.79 1.46 -1.05
CA PHE A 66 -10.31 0.18 -1.57
C PHE A 66 -11.22 -0.95 -1.10
N LYS A 67 -11.87 -1.63 -2.04
CA LYS A 67 -12.86 -2.69 -1.78
C LYS A 67 -12.35 -4.09 -2.14
N SER A 68 -11.05 -4.22 -2.39
CA SER A 68 -10.44 -5.49 -2.79
C SER A 68 -10.46 -6.52 -1.66
N PRO A 69 -10.76 -7.78 -1.95
CA PRO A 69 -10.61 -8.89 -1.01
C PRO A 69 -9.17 -9.13 -0.58
N ILE A 70 -8.18 -8.71 -1.39
CA ILE A 70 -6.75 -8.84 -1.07
C ILE A 70 -6.42 -8.16 0.27
N LEU A 71 -7.02 -7.03 0.57
CA LEU A 71 -6.80 -6.34 1.84
C LEU A 71 -7.13 -7.22 3.05
N LYS A 72 -8.26 -7.93 3.01
CA LYS A 72 -8.66 -8.87 4.06
C LYS A 72 -7.70 -10.07 4.14
N GLN A 73 -7.29 -10.57 3.00
CA GLN A 73 -6.32 -11.68 2.91
C GLN A 73 -4.97 -11.27 3.50
N LEU A 74 -4.46 -10.08 3.18
CA LEU A 74 -3.22 -9.54 3.75
C LEU A 74 -3.30 -9.39 5.27
N LYS A 75 -4.40 -8.83 5.81
CA LYS A 75 -4.60 -8.73 7.26
C LYS A 75 -4.58 -10.09 7.94
N ASN A 76 -5.30 -11.05 7.38
CA ASN A 76 -5.34 -12.42 7.90
C ASN A 76 -3.95 -13.09 7.85
N PHE A 77 -3.21 -12.88 6.76
CA PHE A 77 -1.85 -13.40 6.62
C PHE A 77 -0.92 -12.80 7.67
N CYS A 78 -0.96 -11.48 7.87
CA CYS A 78 -0.16 -10.81 8.89
C CYS A 78 -0.49 -11.35 10.29
N HIS A 79 -1.76 -11.51 10.64
CA HIS A 79 -2.16 -12.11 11.92
C HIS A 79 -1.64 -13.54 12.08
N LYS A 80 -1.83 -14.40 11.06
CA LYS A 80 -1.41 -15.79 11.09
C LYS A 80 0.11 -15.95 11.26
N ASN A 81 0.88 -15.03 10.72
CA ASN A 81 2.35 -15.09 10.72
C ASN A 81 2.99 -14.15 11.77
N ASN A 82 2.20 -13.58 12.68
CA ASN A 82 2.68 -12.64 13.71
C ASN A 82 3.47 -11.46 13.12
N ILE A 83 3.06 -10.96 11.96
CA ILE A 83 3.63 -9.77 11.33
C ILE A 83 2.89 -8.53 11.84
N PRO A 84 3.53 -7.64 12.59
CA PRO A 84 2.91 -6.40 13.04
C PRO A 84 2.53 -5.52 11.85
N PHE A 85 1.28 -5.07 11.79
CA PHE A 85 0.82 -4.17 10.74
C PHE A 85 -0.09 -3.08 11.28
N SER A 86 -0.18 -1.98 10.56
CA SER A 86 -1.14 -0.91 10.81
C SER A 86 -1.94 -0.57 9.55
N CYS A 87 -3.08 0.11 9.75
CA CYS A 87 -3.82 0.72 8.65
C CYS A 87 -3.56 2.24 8.67
N LYS A 88 -2.99 2.78 7.59
CA LYS A 88 -2.60 4.19 7.51
C LYS A 88 -3.76 5.14 7.76
N ASP A 89 -4.92 4.83 7.25
CA ASP A 89 -6.13 5.63 7.45
C ASP A 89 -6.58 5.64 8.92
N THR A 90 -6.49 4.53 9.64
CA THR A 90 -6.74 4.47 11.08
C THR A 90 -5.70 5.27 11.86
N PHE A 91 -4.42 5.09 11.56
CA PHE A 91 -3.33 5.83 12.17
C PHE A 91 -3.50 7.35 12.01
N ILE A 92 -3.78 7.84 10.81
CA ILE A 92 -4.02 9.26 10.54
C ILE A 92 -5.26 9.76 11.30
N GLN A 93 -6.31 8.96 11.37
CA GLN A 93 -7.53 9.33 12.11
C GLN A 93 -7.26 9.50 13.61
N GLU A 94 -6.49 8.60 14.21
CA GLU A 94 -6.08 8.68 15.62
C GLU A 94 -5.18 9.90 15.90
N LYS A 95 -4.17 10.09 15.05
CA LYS A 95 -3.31 11.29 15.12
C LYS A 95 -4.14 12.58 15.01
N ASN A 96 -5.12 12.62 14.12
CA ASN A 96 -5.96 13.79 13.91
C ASN A 96 -6.88 14.10 15.09
N LYS A 97 -7.30 13.12 15.89
CA LYS A 97 -8.02 13.39 17.16
C LYS A 97 -7.13 14.22 18.10
N ILE A 98 -5.90 13.75 18.33
CA ILE A 98 -4.93 14.43 19.20
C ILE A 98 -4.57 15.82 18.65
N ARG A 99 -4.36 15.95 17.34
CA ARG A 99 -4.02 17.22 16.70
C ARG A 99 -5.15 18.24 16.82
N LYS A 100 -6.41 17.79 16.68
CA LYS A 100 -7.59 18.62 16.84
C LYS A 100 -7.70 19.19 18.27
N GLU A 101 -7.47 18.37 19.27
CA GLU A 101 -7.47 18.78 20.68
C GLU A 101 -6.38 19.83 20.98
N LYS A 102 -5.26 19.75 20.27
CA LYS A 102 -4.13 20.68 20.39
C LYS A 102 -4.20 21.90 19.45
N GLY A 103 -5.29 22.06 18.68
CA GLY A 103 -5.42 23.15 17.71
C GLY A 103 -4.42 23.09 16.54
N LEU A 104 -3.85 21.91 16.25
CA LEU A 104 -2.85 21.73 15.20
C LEU A 104 -3.52 21.40 13.84
N PRO A 105 -2.91 21.76 12.70
CA PRO A 105 -3.40 21.39 11.38
C PRO A 105 -3.56 19.88 11.25
N LEU A 106 -4.66 19.43 10.62
CA LEU A 106 -4.92 18.01 10.43
C LEU A 106 -4.03 17.41 9.33
N LEU A 107 -3.62 16.16 9.54
CA LEU A 107 -2.91 15.38 8.55
C LEU A 107 -3.88 14.88 7.49
N THR A 108 -3.43 14.77 6.25
CA THR A 108 -4.16 14.16 5.14
C THR A 108 -3.71 12.73 4.91
N LEU A 109 -4.56 11.92 4.27
CA LEU A 109 -4.19 10.54 3.91
C LEU A 109 -3.17 10.47 2.77
N GLY A 110 -2.98 11.57 2.04
CA GLY A 110 -2.20 11.54 0.81
C GLY A 110 -2.91 10.83 -0.34
N SER A 111 -2.33 10.93 -1.51
CA SER A 111 -2.76 10.26 -2.74
C SER A 111 -1.84 9.06 -3.01
N THR A 112 -2.39 7.99 -3.59
CA THR A 112 -1.62 6.85 -4.09
C THR A 112 -1.91 6.62 -5.56
N GLU A 113 -1.04 5.92 -6.28
CA GLU A 113 -1.33 5.47 -7.64
C GLU A 113 -2.63 4.67 -7.70
N LEU A 114 -2.80 3.74 -6.75
CA LEU A 114 -4.01 2.92 -6.67
C LEU A 114 -5.27 3.76 -6.54
N GLY A 115 -5.28 4.77 -5.67
CA GLY A 115 -6.44 5.62 -5.47
C GLY A 115 -6.86 6.34 -6.75
N ARG A 116 -5.89 6.81 -7.52
CA ARG A 116 -6.13 7.43 -8.84
C ARG A 116 -6.67 6.43 -9.85
N ILE A 117 -6.13 5.22 -9.91
CA ILE A 117 -6.62 4.14 -10.80
C ILE A 117 -8.05 3.75 -10.43
N VAL A 118 -8.35 3.56 -9.14
CA VAL A 118 -9.70 3.22 -8.67
C VAL A 118 -10.70 4.33 -9.02
N MET A 119 -10.32 5.58 -8.81
CA MET A 119 -11.15 6.75 -9.14
C MET A 119 -11.43 6.83 -10.66
N GLU A 120 -10.40 6.76 -11.47
CA GLU A 120 -10.51 6.88 -12.94
C GLU A 120 -11.27 5.72 -13.57
N SER A 121 -11.05 4.50 -13.08
CA SER A 121 -11.78 3.31 -13.51
C SER A 121 -13.22 3.24 -12.97
N LYS A 122 -13.67 4.25 -12.21
CA LYS A 122 -14.97 4.26 -11.53
C LYS A 122 -15.19 3.00 -10.67
N GLY A 123 -14.10 2.47 -10.11
CA GLY A 123 -14.10 1.31 -9.25
C GLY A 123 -14.15 -0.05 -9.95
N THR A 124 -14.01 -0.11 -11.28
CA THR A 124 -13.91 -1.38 -12.02
C THR A 124 -12.56 -2.06 -11.80
N ILE A 125 -11.51 -1.30 -11.55
CA ILE A 125 -10.22 -1.79 -11.09
C ILE A 125 -10.16 -1.53 -9.59
N GLN A 126 -9.82 -2.55 -8.81
CA GLN A 126 -9.72 -2.48 -7.36
C GLN A 126 -8.33 -2.97 -6.91
N GLY A 127 -8.05 -2.86 -5.64
CA GLY A 127 -6.78 -3.32 -5.09
C GLY A 127 -6.58 -2.90 -3.65
N THR A 128 -5.34 -3.04 -3.21
CA THR A 128 -4.87 -2.45 -1.97
C THR A 128 -3.40 -2.05 -2.09
N THR A 129 -2.92 -1.25 -1.15
CA THR A 129 -1.49 -0.94 -1.04
C THR A 129 -0.85 -1.81 0.01
N LEU A 130 0.34 -2.28 -0.26
CA LEU A 130 1.25 -2.94 0.67
C LEU A 130 2.46 -2.03 0.81
N GLN A 131 2.56 -1.33 1.93
CA GLN A 131 3.54 -0.28 2.11
C GLN A 131 4.57 -0.65 3.16
N ILE A 132 5.81 -0.22 2.93
CA ILE A 132 6.89 -0.33 3.90
C ILE A 132 6.94 0.94 4.75
N PRO A 133 6.97 0.84 6.10
CA PRO A 133 7.13 2.03 6.95
C PRO A 133 8.53 2.61 6.80
N THR A 134 8.62 3.91 6.53
CA THR A 134 9.88 4.65 6.35
C THR A 134 9.97 5.87 7.25
N THR A 135 11.17 6.38 7.44
CA THR A 135 11.48 7.70 8.01
C THR A 135 12.40 8.47 7.07
N GLY A 136 12.44 9.79 7.16
CA GLY A 136 13.22 10.62 6.26
C GLY A 136 12.63 10.70 4.84
N TYR A 137 11.32 10.69 4.74
CA TYR A 137 10.58 10.66 3.48
C TYR A 137 10.99 11.79 2.53
N HIS A 138 11.22 11.42 1.27
CA HIS A 138 11.69 12.32 0.21
C HIS A 138 13.05 12.97 0.46
N THR A 139 13.89 12.36 1.30
CA THR A 139 15.27 12.78 1.53
C THR A 139 16.25 11.66 1.17
N VAL A 140 17.54 12.00 1.08
CA VAL A 140 18.61 11.01 0.88
C VAL A 140 18.80 10.09 2.09
N GLU A 141 18.17 10.42 3.21
CA GLU A 141 18.20 9.65 4.45
C GLU A 141 16.95 8.79 4.65
N GLU A 142 16.13 8.62 3.61
CA GLU A 142 14.96 7.75 3.72
C GLU A 142 15.38 6.31 4.00
N THR A 143 14.86 5.78 5.10
CA THR A 143 15.23 4.44 5.59
C THR A 143 14.02 3.62 6.01
N ALA A 144 14.13 2.31 5.82
CA ALA A 144 13.22 1.30 6.34
C ALA A 144 13.94 0.29 7.22
N SER A 145 13.23 -0.39 8.12
CA SER A 145 13.83 -1.48 8.89
C SER A 145 14.00 -2.73 8.02
N ILE A 146 15.08 -3.48 8.25
CA ILE A 146 15.29 -4.79 7.58
C ILE A 146 14.13 -5.76 7.89
N LYS A 147 13.53 -5.67 9.08
CA LYS A 147 12.37 -6.48 9.46
C LYS A 147 11.18 -6.19 8.56
N ALA A 148 10.92 -4.91 8.26
CA ALA A 148 9.84 -4.52 7.35
C ALA A 148 10.10 -5.01 5.91
N VAL A 149 11.32 -4.87 5.41
CA VAL A 149 11.71 -5.42 4.10
C VAL A 149 11.47 -6.93 4.03
N LYS A 150 11.93 -7.68 5.02
CA LYS A 150 11.73 -9.14 5.10
C LYS A 150 10.25 -9.52 5.16
N ALA A 151 9.43 -8.77 5.91
CA ALA A 151 7.99 -9.01 6.00
C ALA A 151 7.30 -8.81 4.64
N ILE A 152 7.61 -7.74 3.91
CA ILE A 152 7.09 -7.50 2.56
C ILE A 152 7.48 -8.64 1.61
N LEU A 153 8.76 -9.03 1.60
CA LEU A 153 9.23 -10.15 0.75
C LEU A 153 8.54 -11.47 1.11
N HIS A 154 8.33 -11.75 2.39
CA HIS A 154 7.61 -12.95 2.84
C HIS A 154 6.15 -12.94 2.38
N ILE A 155 5.46 -11.82 2.48
CA ILE A 155 4.09 -11.67 1.97
C ILE A 155 4.06 -11.91 0.46
N LEU A 156 4.92 -11.23 -0.30
CA LEU A 156 4.93 -11.35 -1.77
C LEU A 156 5.23 -12.77 -2.23
N SER A 157 6.22 -13.44 -1.62
CA SER A 157 6.54 -14.82 -1.97
C SER A 157 5.38 -15.76 -1.68
N SER A 158 4.74 -15.63 -0.52
CA SER A 158 3.62 -16.49 -0.13
C SER A 158 2.37 -16.28 -0.99
N PHE A 159 2.08 -15.04 -1.39
CA PHE A 159 0.90 -14.73 -2.20
C PHE A 159 1.06 -15.08 -3.68
N TYR A 160 2.26 -14.90 -4.24
CA TYR A 160 2.46 -14.96 -5.69
C TYR A 160 3.37 -16.08 -6.17
N ILE A 161 4.12 -16.74 -5.27
CA ILE A 161 5.04 -17.81 -5.63
C ILE A 161 4.57 -19.16 -5.05
N ASP A 162 4.13 -19.21 -3.80
CA ASP A 162 3.83 -20.44 -3.08
C ASP A 162 2.37 -20.92 -3.23
N ASN A 163 1.47 -20.14 -3.81
CA ASN A 163 0.03 -20.44 -3.93
C ASN A 163 -0.32 -21.58 -4.94
N LYS A 164 0.58 -22.57 -5.12
CA LYS A 164 0.29 -23.82 -5.87
C LYS A 164 -0.11 -25.01 -4.99
N LYS A 165 -0.53 -24.76 -3.72
CA LYS A 165 -1.07 -25.81 -2.84
C LYS A 165 -2.37 -25.36 -2.21
N ALA A 166 -3.40 -25.23 -2.98
CA ALA A 166 -4.78 -25.25 -2.53
C ALA A 166 -5.65 -25.90 -3.62
#